data_6ad4cd9760aae676ca3534bc7979ba42
#
_entry.id   6ad4cd9760aae676ca3534bc7979ba42
#
_cell.length_a   1.000
_cell.length_b   1.000
_cell.length_c   1.000
_cell.angle_alpha   90.00
_cell.angle_beta   90.00
_cell.angle_gamma   90.00
#
_symmetry.space_group_name_H-M   'P 1'
#
loop_
_entity.id
_entity.type
_entity.pdbx_description
1 polymer ?
#
loop_
_entity_poly.entity_id
_entity_poly.type
_entity_poly.pdbx_seq_one_letter_code
_entity_poly.pdbx_strand_id
1 'polypeptide(L)'
;TLFFVLFASGVSSQEVVGTAIISGKPIEILGDQTWRYKVPKKSLLSSCDALKLSVYFCNDKKWKLAKPTGDISHMYEVDGRTYVIFIIEPLGSNDGVTAEFMADVALEYAAGDAGVENVPQHFSRYQDILGRSVLSLGYTANLSGMNFTFLNNIFVTETVTVQAAIYVIGSKITDDQKRLN
;
A
#
# COMPACT_ATOMS: atom_id res chain seq x y z
N THR A 1 22.72 -60.58 -16.50
CA THR A 1 22.17 -59.36 -17.12
C THR A 1 21.16 -58.72 -16.15
N LEU A 2 21.55 -57.64 -15.49
CA LEU A 2 20.74 -56.94 -14.48
C LEU A 2 19.98 -55.82 -15.17
N PHE A 3 18.66 -55.86 -15.20
CA PHE A 3 17.80 -54.77 -15.71
C PHE A 3 17.57 -53.76 -14.60
N PHE A 4 18.08 -52.54 -14.76
CA PHE A 4 17.78 -51.41 -13.91
C PHE A 4 16.54 -50.72 -14.48
N VAL A 5 15.41 -50.78 -13.79
CA VAL A 5 14.21 -49.98 -14.09
C VAL A 5 14.32 -48.64 -13.36
N LEU A 6 14.59 -47.59 -14.11
CA LEU A 6 14.53 -46.20 -13.63
C LEU A 6 13.06 -45.77 -13.54
N PHE A 7 12.52 -45.68 -12.35
CA PHE A 7 11.26 -44.94 -12.12
C PHE A 7 11.53 -43.44 -12.18
N ALA A 8 11.10 -42.83 -13.25
CA ALA A 8 11.00 -41.38 -13.33
C ALA A 8 9.82 -40.93 -12.44
N SER A 9 10.11 -40.42 -11.26
CA SER A 9 9.12 -39.77 -10.41
C SER A 9 8.71 -38.48 -11.11
N GLY A 10 7.58 -38.52 -11.83
CA GLY A 10 6.95 -37.34 -12.39
C GLY A 10 6.56 -36.41 -11.24
N VAL A 11 7.16 -35.23 -11.16
CA VAL A 11 6.67 -34.13 -10.32
C VAL A 11 5.35 -33.69 -10.94
N SER A 12 4.24 -34.24 -10.46
CA SER A 12 2.91 -33.77 -10.82
C SER A 12 2.77 -32.33 -10.31
N SER A 13 2.74 -31.38 -11.21
CA SER A 13 2.33 -30.03 -10.91
C SER A 13 0.88 -30.09 -10.44
N GLN A 14 0.63 -29.88 -9.14
CA GLN A 14 -0.72 -29.87 -8.57
C GLN A 14 -1.52 -28.74 -9.20
N GLU A 15 -2.64 -29.09 -9.85
CA GLU A 15 -3.52 -28.14 -10.50
C GLU A 15 -4.23 -27.27 -9.46
N VAL A 16 -4.25 -25.94 -9.68
CA VAL A 16 -4.99 -24.98 -8.86
C VAL A 16 -6.44 -25.02 -9.29
N VAL A 17 -7.33 -25.47 -8.40
CA VAL A 17 -8.78 -25.59 -8.65
C VAL A 17 -9.57 -24.42 -8.07
N GLY A 18 -8.95 -23.57 -7.26
CA GLY A 18 -9.59 -22.39 -6.69
C GLY A 18 -8.62 -21.47 -5.94
N THR A 19 -9.14 -20.33 -5.51
CA THR A 19 -8.42 -19.38 -4.66
C THR A 19 -9.31 -18.93 -3.52
N ALA A 20 -8.73 -18.67 -2.35
CA ALA A 20 -9.43 -18.11 -1.18
C ALA A 20 -8.50 -17.15 -0.43
N ILE A 21 -9.02 -16.50 0.61
CA ILE A 21 -8.23 -15.64 1.50
C ILE A 21 -8.33 -16.24 2.91
N ILE A 22 -7.18 -16.53 3.53
CA ILE A 22 -7.09 -16.96 4.92
C ILE A 22 -6.21 -15.96 5.66
N SER A 23 -6.76 -15.36 6.72
CA SER A 23 -6.06 -14.36 7.54
C SER A 23 -5.45 -13.23 6.69
N GLY A 24 -6.22 -12.72 5.71
CA GLY A 24 -5.79 -11.66 4.81
C GLY A 24 -4.73 -12.05 3.76
N LYS A 25 -4.34 -13.33 3.71
CA LYS A 25 -3.35 -13.83 2.74
C LYS A 25 -4.05 -14.67 1.66
N PRO A 26 -3.80 -14.41 0.37
CA PRO A 26 -4.36 -15.23 -0.70
C PRO A 26 -3.74 -16.62 -0.69
N ILE A 27 -4.59 -17.64 -0.86
CA ILE A 27 -4.19 -19.03 -1.00
C ILE A 27 -4.66 -19.60 -2.33
N GLU A 28 -3.98 -20.62 -2.80
CA GLU A 28 -4.40 -21.49 -3.90
C GLU A 28 -4.89 -22.81 -3.31
N ILE A 29 -6.09 -23.23 -3.72
CA ILE A 29 -6.66 -24.53 -3.38
C ILE A 29 -6.26 -25.48 -4.51
N LEU A 30 -5.70 -26.63 -4.14
CA LEU A 30 -5.17 -27.62 -5.06
C LEU A 30 -6.16 -28.78 -5.25
N GLY A 31 -6.09 -29.46 -6.38
CA GLY A 31 -7.01 -30.55 -6.72
C GLY A 31 -6.95 -31.76 -5.78
N ASP A 32 -5.91 -31.89 -4.98
CA ASP A 32 -5.75 -32.90 -3.93
C ASP A 32 -6.36 -32.50 -2.57
N GLN A 33 -7.18 -31.44 -2.54
CA GLN A 33 -7.80 -30.87 -1.34
C GLN A 33 -6.82 -30.23 -0.35
N THR A 34 -5.57 -30.02 -0.72
CA THR A 34 -4.60 -29.21 0.02
C THR A 34 -4.64 -27.77 -0.42
N TRP A 35 -3.93 -26.92 0.28
CA TRP A 35 -3.79 -25.51 -0.08
C TRP A 35 -2.36 -25.01 0.17
N ARG A 36 -1.99 -23.95 -0.52
CA ARG A 36 -0.72 -23.25 -0.29
C ARG A 36 -0.95 -21.74 -0.37
N TYR A 37 -0.09 -20.98 0.28
CA TYR A 37 -0.11 -19.53 0.07
C TYR A 37 0.22 -19.22 -1.38
N LYS A 38 -0.60 -18.35 -1.99
CA LYS A 38 -0.30 -17.85 -3.33
C LYS A 38 0.94 -16.95 -3.21
N VAL A 39 2.07 -17.50 -3.59
CA VAL A 39 3.31 -16.72 -3.70
C VAL A 39 3.14 -15.81 -4.93
N PRO A 40 3.23 -14.47 -4.79
CA PRO A 40 3.24 -13.60 -5.95
C PRO A 40 4.31 -14.12 -6.91
N LYS A 41 3.94 -14.37 -8.17
CA LYS A 41 4.95 -14.81 -9.14
C LYS A 41 6.06 -13.76 -9.12
N LYS A 42 7.30 -14.18 -8.93
CA LYS A 42 8.49 -13.31 -8.88
C LYS A 42 8.57 -12.37 -10.09
N SER A 43 7.92 -12.73 -11.21
CA SER A 43 7.76 -11.90 -12.40
C SER A 43 6.85 -10.67 -12.21
N LEU A 44 5.89 -10.67 -11.28
CA LEU A 44 5.05 -9.51 -10.99
C LEU A 44 5.82 -8.44 -10.20
N LEU A 45 6.69 -8.86 -9.29
CA LEU A 45 7.50 -7.93 -8.49
C LEU A 45 8.68 -7.34 -9.28
N SER A 46 9.09 -7.96 -10.39
CA SER A 46 10.20 -7.46 -11.21
C SER A 46 9.87 -6.15 -11.95
N SER A 47 8.59 -5.79 -12.07
CA SER A 47 8.12 -4.54 -12.65
C SER A 47 7.71 -3.49 -11.62
N CYS A 48 7.84 -3.81 -10.32
CA CYS A 48 7.47 -2.92 -9.24
C CYS A 48 8.72 -2.31 -8.60
N ASP A 49 8.59 -1.07 -8.17
CA ASP A 49 9.63 -0.38 -7.41
C ASP A 49 9.71 -0.99 -6.01
N ALA A 50 10.89 -1.42 -5.61
CA ALA A 50 11.14 -1.85 -4.24
C ALA A 50 11.25 -0.61 -3.34
N LEU A 51 10.29 -0.47 -2.45
CA LEU A 51 10.31 0.56 -1.42
C LEU A 51 11.02 0.04 -0.16
N LYS A 52 10.92 0.77 0.93
CA LYS A 52 11.49 0.41 2.23
C LYS A 52 10.76 -0.81 2.84
N LEU A 53 11.44 -1.61 3.67
CA LEU A 53 10.85 -2.70 4.48
C LEU A 53 10.07 -3.75 3.67
N SER A 54 10.57 -4.12 2.48
CA SER A 54 9.93 -5.12 1.61
C SER A 54 8.51 -4.73 1.15
N VAL A 55 8.19 -3.45 1.17
CA VAL A 55 7.02 -2.90 0.50
C VAL A 55 7.37 -2.70 -0.98
N TYR A 56 6.43 -3.03 -1.86
CA TYR A 56 6.61 -2.87 -3.30
C TYR A 56 5.47 -2.03 -3.87
N PHE A 57 5.82 -1.12 -4.76
CA PHE A 57 4.86 -0.29 -5.47
C PHE A 57 4.94 -0.56 -6.97
N CYS A 58 3.85 -1.03 -7.57
CA CYS A 58 3.79 -1.32 -8.99
C CYS A 58 3.36 -0.05 -9.74
N ASN A 59 4.34 0.69 -10.23
CA ASN A 59 4.16 1.97 -10.92
C ASN A 59 3.74 1.76 -12.39
N ASP A 60 2.58 1.17 -12.61
CA ASP A 60 2.05 0.88 -13.96
C ASP A 60 1.79 2.17 -14.76
N LYS A 61 1.55 3.28 -14.07
CA LYS A 61 1.32 4.61 -14.67
C LYS A 61 2.62 5.32 -15.06
N LYS A 62 3.78 4.75 -14.69
CA LYS A 62 5.12 5.32 -14.96
C LYS A 62 5.29 6.75 -14.44
N TRP A 63 4.78 7.01 -13.24
CA TRP A 63 4.99 8.28 -12.55
C TRP A 63 6.48 8.50 -12.32
N LYS A 64 6.91 9.75 -12.32
CA LYS A 64 8.31 10.09 -12.17
C LYS A 64 8.72 10.01 -10.71
N LEU A 65 9.79 9.27 -10.42
CA LEU A 65 10.39 9.30 -9.09
C LEU A 65 10.89 10.72 -8.79
N ALA A 66 10.45 11.28 -7.67
CA ALA A 66 10.85 12.57 -7.16
C ALA A 66 11.73 12.41 -5.91
N LYS A 67 12.46 13.46 -5.57
CA LYS A 67 13.30 13.45 -4.36
C LYS A 67 12.43 13.65 -3.12
N PRO A 68 12.35 12.67 -2.21
CA PRO A 68 11.59 12.82 -0.98
C PRO A 68 12.26 13.83 -0.03
N THR A 69 11.47 14.41 0.87
CA THR A 69 11.91 15.32 1.93
C THR A 69 11.37 14.86 3.28
N GLY A 70 12.06 15.18 4.36
CA GLY A 70 11.66 14.78 5.72
C GLY A 70 11.55 13.26 5.88
N ASP A 71 10.46 12.82 6.49
CA ASP A 71 10.21 11.41 6.80
C ASP A 71 9.57 10.62 5.64
N ILE A 72 9.38 11.27 4.49
CA ILE A 72 8.86 10.62 3.28
C ILE A 72 9.87 9.59 2.79
N SER A 73 9.45 8.32 2.74
CA SER A 73 10.30 7.23 2.28
C SER A 73 10.49 7.25 0.76
N HIS A 74 9.41 7.48 0.01
CA HIS A 74 9.41 7.58 -1.46
C HIS A 74 8.39 8.60 -1.93
N MET A 75 8.67 9.23 -3.07
CA MET A 75 7.80 10.24 -3.65
C MET A 75 7.77 10.10 -5.17
N TYR A 76 6.58 10.23 -5.76
CA TYR A 76 6.38 10.21 -7.21
C TYR A 76 5.58 11.45 -7.62
N GLU A 77 5.99 12.04 -8.73
CA GLU A 77 5.26 13.08 -9.43
C GLU A 77 4.32 12.44 -10.47
N VAL A 78 3.04 12.72 -10.36
CA VAL A 78 2.00 12.26 -11.29
C VAL A 78 1.84 13.25 -12.43
N ASP A 79 1.66 14.51 -12.07
CA ASP A 79 1.64 15.68 -12.93
C ASP A 79 2.19 16.87 -12.13
N GLY A 80 2.45 18.01 -12.72
CA GLY A 80 3.11 19.15 -12.05
C GLY A 80 2.39 19.68 -10.78
N ARG A 81 1.26 19.09 -10.35
CA ARG A 81 0.46 19.50 -9.19
C ARG A 81 0.04 18.33 -8.29
N THR A 82 0.19 17.11 -8.75
CA THR A 82 -0.23 15.89 -8.04
C THR A 82 0.97 15.02 -7.75
N TYR A 83 1.07 14.58 -6.52
CA TYR A 83 2.15 13.74 -6.03
C TYR A 83 1.62 12.58 -5.23
N VAL A 84 2.35 11.47 -5.25
CA VAL A 84 2.14 10.30 -4.39
C VAL A 84 3.35 10.17 -3.49
N ILE A 85 3.11 10.07 -2.19
CA ILE A 85 4.15 9.87 -1.19
C ILE A 85 3.89 8.59 -0.41
N PHE A 86 4.99 7.96 0.00
CA PHE A 86 4.96 6.80 0.89
C PHE A 86 5.74 7.13 2.15
N ILE A 87 5.10 6.94 3.30
CA ILE A 87 5.72 6.93 4.62
C ILE A 87 5.64 5.49 5.11
N ILE A 88 6.80 4.88 5.35
CA ILE A 88 6.90 3.46 5.70
C ILE A 88 7.73 3.34 6.97
N GLU A 89 7.11 2.80 8.02
CA GLU A 89 7.68 2.73 9.36
C GLU A 89 7.76 1.28 9.84
N PRO A 90 8.85 0.90 10.55
CA PRO A 90 9.03 -0.43 11.11
C PRO A 90 8.25 -0.62 12.42
N LEU A 91 6.99 -0.19 12.45
CA LEU A 91 6.06 -0.28 13.56
C LEU A 91 4.74 -0.84 13.05
N GLY A 92 4.14 -1.76 13.77
CA GLY A 92 2.90 -2.40 13.37
C GLY A 92 1.97 -2.70 14.55
N SER A 93 0.98 -3.54 14.31
CA SER A 93 0.00 -3.89 15.36
C SER A 93 0.64 -4.63 16.55
N ASN A 94 1.77 -5.32 16.35
CA ASN A 94 2.54 -5.92 17.45
C ASN A 94 3.13 -4.86 18.39
N ASP A 95 3.32 -3.64 17.91
CA ASP A 95 3.80 -2.49 18.69
C ASP A 95 2.65 -1.63 19.22
N GLY A 96 1.40 -2.10 19.08
CA GLY A 96 0.19 -1.38 19.48
C GLY A 96 -0.26 -0.28 18.51
N VAL A 97 0.31 -0.22 17.31
CA VAL A 97 -0.08 0.76 16.30
C VAL A 97 -1.38 0.34 15.63
N THR A 98 -2.32 1.29 15.51
CA THR A 98 -3.56 1.14 14.74
C THR A 98 -3.62 2.13 13.57
N ALA A 99 -4.48 1.87 12.60
CA ALA A 99 -4.65 2.79 11.47
C ALA A 99 -5.27 4.12 11.93
N GLU A 100 -6.15 4.10 12.94
CA GLU A 100 -6.74 5.30 13.53
C GLU A 100 -5.67 6.16 14.20
N PHE A 101 -4.80 5.54 15.02
CA PHE A 101 -3.68 6.24 15.63
C PHE A 101 -2.81 6.94 14.59
N MET A 102 -2.49 6.24 13.49
CA MET A 102 -1.70 6.83 12.40
C MET A 102 -2.46 7.92 11.64
N ALA A 103 -3.80 7.84 11.57
CA ALA A 103 -4.62 8.91 11.00
C ALA A 103 -4.58 10.18 11.87
N ASP A 104 -4.68 10.01 13.19
CA ASP A 104 -4.58 11.12 14.14
C ASP A 104 -3.19 11.78 14.06
N VAL A 105 -2.13 10.99 13.99
CA VAL A 105 -0.75 11.46 13.80
C VAL A 105 -0.63 12.27 12.50
N ALA A 106 -1.20 11.77 11.39
CA ALA A 106 -1.14 12.49 10.11
C ALA A 106 -1.86 13.85 10.16
N LEU A 107 -3.01 13.92 10.85
CA LEU A 107 -3.74 15.18 11.04
C LEU A 107 -3.00 16.16 11.96
N GLU A 108 -2.38 15.65 13.03
CA GLU A 108 -1.58 16.45 13.96
C GLU A 108 -0.37 17.08 13.26
N TYR A 109 0.38 16.29 12.46
CA TYR A 109 1.50 16.81 11.67
C TYR A 109 1.03 17.87 10.67
N ALA A 110 -0.06 17.62 9.96
CA ALA A 110 -0.61 18.58 9.00
C ALA A 110 -1.08 19.87 9.68
N ALA A 111 -1.65 19.79 10.87
CA ALA A 111 -2.06 20.95 11.68
C ALA A 111 -0.84 21.74 12.19
N GLY A 112 0.18 21.05 12.68
CA GLY A 112 1.45 21.64 13.12
C GLY A 112 2.15 22.39 12.00
N ASP A 113 2.29 21.79 10.83
CA ASP A 113 2.89 22.41 9.65
C ASP A 113 2.07 23.61 9.11
N ALA A 114 0.75 23.56 9.26
CA ALA A 114 -0.14 24.64 8.90
C ALA A 114 -0.21 25.76 9.97
N GLY A 115 0.35 25.54 11.16
CA GLY A 115 0.28 26.48 12.27
C GLY A 115 -1.14 26.67 12.83
N VAL A 116 -1.97 25.64 12.79
CA VAL A 116 -3.37 25.65 13.27
C VAL A 116 -3.58 24.52 14.29
N GLU A 117 -4.64 24.61 15.08
CA GLU A 117 -4.98 23.56 16.04
C GLU A 117 -5.49 22.28 15.34
N ASN A 118 -6.29 22.45 14.29
CA ASN A 118 -6.87 21.34 13.54
C ASN A 118 -6.94 21.66 12.05
N VAL A 119 -6.78 20.68 11.19
CA VAL A 119 -7.00 20.79 9.74
C VAL A 119 -8.39 20.28 9.36
N PRO A 120 -9.05 20.85 8.32
CA PRO A 120 -10.33 20.37 7.83
C PRO A 120 -10.23 18.93 7.34
N GLN A 121 -10.85 18.02 8.06
CA GLN A 121 -11.03 16.61 7.68
C GLN A 121 -12.33 16.47 6.89
N HIS A 122 -12.28 15.80 5.74
CA HIS A 122 -13.43 15.57 4.86
C HIS A 122 -14.09 14.24 5.11
N PHE A 123 -13.28 13.19 5.35
CA PHE A 123 -13.73 11.87 5.72
C PHE A 123 -12.62 11.05 6.35
N SER A 124 -13.02 10.04 7.12
CA SER A 124 -12.19 8.92 7.57
C SER A 124 -13.06 7.67 7.50
N ARG A 125 -12.64 6.66 6.76
CA ARG A 125 -13.42 5.44 6.59
C ARG A 125 -12.54 4.27 6.17
N TYR A 126 -12.93 3.09 6.64
CA TYR A 126 -12.35 1.85 6.15
C TYR A 126 -12.91 1.49 4.78
N GLN A 127 -12.06 0.95 3.93
CA GLN A 127 -12.43 0.37 2.64
C GLN A 127 -11.60 -0.86 2.36
N ASP A 128 -12.15 -1.79 1.57
CA ASP A 128 -11.39 -2.93 1.08
C ASP A 128 -10.61 -2.52 -0.18
N ILE A 129 -9.29 -2.67 -0.11
CA ILE A 129 -8.40 -2.49 -1.25
C ILE A 129 -7.66 -3.80 -1.46
N LEU A 130 -7.97 -4.52 -2.52
CA LEU A 130 -7.36 -5.80 -2.88
C LEU A 130 -7.46 -6.85 -1.76
N GLY A 131 -8.61 -6.92 -1.07
CA GLY A 131 -8.85 -7.85 0.03
C GLY A 131 -8.18 -7.46 1.34
N ARG A 132 -7.79 -6.19 1.49
CA ARG A 132 -7.18 -5.65 2.71
C ARG A 132 -8.01 -4.49 3.24
N SER A 133 -8.24 -4.47 4.54
CA SER A 133 -8.86 -3.34 5.22
C SER A 133 -7.86 -2.19 5.32
N VAL A 134 -8.16 -1.07 4.67
CA VAL A 134 -7.34 0.12 4.62
C VAL A 134 -8.15 1.30 5.13
N LEU A 135 -7.60 2.09 6.04
CA LEU A 135 -8.21 3.32 6.49
C LEU A 135 -7.87 4.43 5.51
N SER A 136 -8.88 4.98 4.85
CA SER A 136 -8.75 6.12 3.94
C SER A 136 -9.19 7.40 4.63
N LEU A 137 -8.28 8.37 4.65
CA LEU A 137 -8.42 9.67 5.30
C LEU A 137 -8.28 10.79 4.26
N GLY A 138 -9.29 11.68 4.18
CA GLY A 138 -9.25 12.87 3.33
C GLY A 138 -9.20 14.14 4.18
N TYR A 139 -8.25 15.05 3.89
CA TYR A 139 -8.12 16.32 4.59
C TYR A 139 -7.46 17.39 3.72
N THR A 140 -7.53 18.64 4.16
CA THR A 140 -6.90 19.79 3.50
C THR A 140 -6.05 20.55 4.51
N ALA A 141 -4.84 20.95 4.11
CA ALA A 141 -3.96 21.79 4.91
C ALA A 141 -3.48 22.99 4.08
N ASN A 142 -3.30 24.15 4.74
CA ASN A 142 -2.65 25.32 4.14
C ASN A 142 -1.20 25.33 4.60
N LEU A 143 -0.29 24.97 3.71
CA LEU A 143 1.13 24.90 4.01
C LEU A 143 1.84 26.06 3.28
N SER A 144 2.45 26.95 4.05
CA SER A 144 3.16 28.13 3.49
C SER A 144 2.32 28.96 2.52
N GLY A 145 1.03 29.15 2.82
CA GLY A 145 0.10 29.95 2.01
C GLY A 145 -0.51 29.22 0.80
N MET A 146 -0.16 27.96 0.58
CA MET A 146 -0.75 27.12 -0.47
C MET A 146 -1.66 26.05 0.14
N ASN A 147 -2.82 25.81 -0.47
CA ASN A 147 -3.71 24.74 -0.08
C ASN A 147 -3.25 23.42 -0.70
N PHE A 148 -3.23 22.39 0.12
CA PHE A 148 -2.98 21.01 -0.26
C PHE A 148 -4.16 20.15 0.16
N THR A 149 -4.67 19.34 -0.74
CA THR A 149 -5.69 18.34 -0.42
C THR A 149 -5.06 16.95 -0.47
N PHE A 150 -5.24 16.21 0.59
CA PHE A 150 -4.66 14.88 0.79
C PHE A 150 -5.74 13.81 0.75
N LEU A 151 -5.41 12.68 0.15
CA LEU A 151 -6.09 11.40 0.29
C LEU A 151 -5.05 10.39 0.75
N ASN A 152 -5.07 10.06 2.03
CA ASN A 152 -4.09 9.18 2.68
C ASN A 152 -4.71 7.81 2.94
N ASN A 153 -4.10 6.77 2.43
CA ASN A 153 -4.45 5.39 2.68
C ASN A 153 -3.47 4.79 3.67
N ILE A 154 -3.97 4.34 4.80
CA ILE A 154 -3.20 3.85 5.93
C ILE A 154 -3.43 2.36 6.07
N PHE A 155 -2.36 1.60 5.98
CA PHE A 155 -2.33 0.16 6.10
C PHE A 155 -1.35 -0.26 7.20
N VAL A 156 -1.84 -1.03 8.17
CA VAL A 156 -1.04 -1.54 9.29
C VAL A 156 -0.95 -3.06 9.20
N THR A 157 0.27 -3.57 9.19
CA THR A 157 0.56 -5.00 9.34
C THR A 157 1.01 -5.30 10.78
N GLU A 158 1.41 -6.53 11.04
CA GLU A 158 1.97 -6.91 12.34
C GLU A 158 3.25 -6.11 12.69
N THR A 159 4.07 -5.75 11.70
CA THR A 159 5.41 -5.19 11.91
C THR A 159 5.72 -3.93 11.10
N VAL A 160 4.83 -3.51 10.22
CA VAL A 160 5.05 -2.36 9.32
C VAL A 160 3.78 -1.57 9.17
N THR A 161 3.90 -0.27 9.22
CA THR A 161 2.85 0.68 8.82
C THR A 161 3.24 1.34 7.50
N VAL A 162 2.27 1.42 6.59
CA VAL A 162 2.41 2.10 5.30
C VAL A 162 1.33 3.16 5.19
N GLN A 163 1.73 4.38 4.97
CA GLN A 163 0.87 5.46 4.52
C GLN A 163 1.17 5.75 3.06
N ALA A 164 0.18 5.58 2.20
CA ALA A 164 0.24 5.96 0.79
C ALA A 164 -0.70 7.15 0.57
N ALA A 165 -0.13 8.34 0.50
CA ALA A 165 -0.90 9.56 0.37
C ALA A 165 -0.74 10.17 -1.02
N ILE A 166 -1.87 10.44 -1.68
CA ILE A 166 -1.93 11.32 -2.83
C ILE A 166 -2.21 12.71 -2.32
N TYR A 167 -1.45 13.69 -2.76
CA TYR A 167 -1.79 15.08 -2.51
C TYR A 167 -1.81 15.91 -3.80
N VAL A 168 -2.65 16.92 -3.80
CA VAL A 168 -2.83 17.86 -4.91
C VAL A 168 -2.65 19.27 -4.40
N ILE A 169 -1.91 20.07 -5.14
CA ILE A 169 -1.83 21.51 -4.87
C ILE A 169 -3.15 22.15 -5.31
N GLY A 170 -3.97 22.52 -4.33
CA GLY A 170 -5.30 23.07 -4.51
C GLY A 170 -6.30 22.50 -3.50
N SER A 171 -7.55 23.00 -3.54
CA SER A 171 -8.58 22.68 -2.56
C SER A 171 -9.49 21.50 -2.93
N LYS A 172 -9.26 20.81 -4.05
CA LYS A 172 -10.11 19.70 -4.52
C LYS A 172 -9.29 18.62 -5.19
N ILE A 173 -9.52 17.38 -4.76
CA ILE A 173 -9.12 16.19 -5.51
C ILE A 173 -10.22 15.92 -6.54
N THR A 174 -9.86 15.87 -7.82
CA THR A 174 -10.78 15.51 -8.91
C THR A 174 -11.10 14.02 -8.86
N ASP A 175 -12.20 13.62 -9.52
CA ASP A 175 -12.57 12.20 -9.57
C ASP A 175 -11.52 11.33 -10.27
N ASP A 176 -10.78 11.91 -11.23
CA ASP A 176 -9.66 11.21 -11.87
C ASP A 176 -8.49 10.98 -10.91
N GLN A 177 -8.21 11.95 -10.03
CA GLN A 177 -7.20 11.82 -8.98
C GLN A 177 -7.61 10.82 -7.88
N LYS A 178 -8.90 10.73 -7.57
CA LYS A 178 -9.43 9.69 -6.65
C LYS A 178 -9.25 8.26 -7.20
N ARG A 179 -9.22 8.10 -8.53
CA ARG A 179 -8.99 6.79 -9.19
C ARG A 179 -7.53 6.35 -9.20
N LEU A 180 -6.61 7.22 -8.78
CA LEU A 180 -5.19 6.90 -8.66
C LEU A 180 -4.84 6.14 -7.37
N ASN A 181 -5.83 5.96 -6.52
CA ASN A 181 -5.74 5.25 -5.24
C ASN A 181 -6.17 3.80 -5.34
#